data_2010b510e342ec1be467a5bad086a74d
#
_entry.id   2010b510e342ec1be467a5bad086a74d
#
_cell.length_a   1.000
_cell.length_b   1.000
_cell.length_c   1.000
_cell.angle_alpha   90.00
_cell.angle_beta   90.00
_cell.angle_gamma   90.00
#
_symmetry.space_group_name_H-M   'P 1'
#
loop_
_entity.id
_entity.type
_entity.pdbx_description
1 polymer ?
#
loop_
_entity_poly.entity_id
_entity_poly.type
_entity_poly.pdbx_seq_one_letter_code
_entity_poly.pdbx_strand_id
1 'polypeptide(L)' 'MFKKFIQRIIEAKDREDAIQNVFYGADGIDLAYQREKITWKEHEMLLELIEKMA' A
#
# COMPACT_ATOMS: atom_id res chain seq x y z
N MET A 1 -10.41 -3.90 -3.08
CA MET A 1 -9.23 -3.80 -2.22
C MET A 1 -8.12 -2.92 -2.75
N PHE A 2 -7.80 -3.08 -4.01
CA PHE A 2 -6.76 -2.26 -4.63
C PHE A 2 -7.05 -0.76 -4.55
N LYS A 3 -8.27 -0.35 -4.90
CA LYS A 3 -8.67 1.05 -4.84
C LYS A 3 -8.61 1.62 -3.42
N LYS A 4 -8.93 0.80 -2.44
CA LYS A 4 -8.90 1.20 -1.05
C LYS A 4 -7.47 1.52 -0.60
N PHE A 5 -6.50 0.74 -1.05
CA PHE A 5 -5.10 1.00 -0.76
C PHE A 5 -4.61 2.28 -1.43
N ILE A 6 -5.03 2.52 -2.67
CA ILE A 6 -4.68 3.77 -3.35
C ILE A 6 -5.20 4.95 -2.53
N GLN A 7 -6.43 4.88 -2.07
CA GLN A 7 -7.03 5.94 -1.26
C GLN A 7 -6.24 6.16 0.03
N ARG A 8 -5.87 5.07 0.70
CA ARG A 8 -5.09 5.16 1.94
C ARG A 8 -3.72 5.79 1.70
N ILE A 9 -3.09 5.48 0.57
CA ILE A 9 -1.79 6.07 0.21
C ILE A 9 -1.94 7.58 -0.03
N ILE A 10 -2.98 7.97 -0.77
CA ILE A 10 -3.24 9.39 -1.03
C ILE A 10 -3.48 10.15 0.25
N GLU A 11 -4.15 9.54 1.22
CA GLU A 11 -4.46 10.17 2.50
C GLU A 11 -3.31 10.12 3.50
N ALA A 12 -2.26 9.37 3.19
CA ALA A 12 -1.11 9.28 4.09
C ALA A 12 -0.41 10.62 4.19
N LYS A 13 0.11 10.90 5.37
CA LYS A 13 0.77 12.16 5.68
C LYS A 13 2.03 12.36 4.85
N ASP A 14 2.82 11.31 4.70
CA ASP A 14 4.05 11.33 3.92
C ASP A 14 4.40 9.89 3.54
N ARG A 15 5.55 9.72 2.87
CA ARG A 15 5.98 8.41 2.40
C ARG A 15 6.22 7.44 3.55
N GLU A 16 6.83 7.91 4.64
CA GLU A 16 7.09 7.05 5.79
C GLU A 16 5.80 6.56 6.42
N ASP A 17 4.82 7.45 6.56
CA ASP A 17 3.50 7.08 7.07
C ASP A 17 2.84 6.04 6.16
N ALA A 18 2.94 6.23 4.85
CA ALA A 18 2.39 5.26 3.90
C ALA A 18 3.06 3.91 4.04
N ILE A 19 4.38 3.87 4.17
CA ILE A 19 5.09 2.61 4.32
C ILE A 19 4.70 1.91 5.61
N GLN A 20 4.72 2.62 6.74
CA GLN A 20 4.47 1.99 8.03
C GLN A 20 3.02 1.62 8.26
N ASN A 21 2.10 2.44 7.82
CA ASN A 21 0.69 2.27 8.15
C ASN A 21 -0.16 1.72 7.01
N VAL A 22 0.27 1.88 5.78
CA VAL A 22 -0.47 1.34 4.63
C VAL A 22 0.19 0.09 4.08
N PHE A 23 1.51 0.09 3.94
CA PHE A 23 2.21 -1.08 3.40
C PHE A 23 2.36 -2.19 4.44
N TYR A 24 2.91 -1.87 5.60
CA TYR A 24 3.20 -2.86 6.65
C TYR A 24 2.21 -2.87 7.81
N GLY A 25 1.31 -1.91 7.89
CA GLY A 25 0.38 -1.82 9.01
C GLY A 25 -0.67 -2.91 9.02
N ALA A 26 -1.54 -2.87 10.03
CA ALA A 26 -2.68 -3.79 10.12
C ALA A 26 -3.52 -3.67 8.85
N ASP A 27 -3.90 -4.80 8.28
CA ASP A 27 -4.61 -4.86 7.00
C ASP A 27 -3.88 -4.11 5.90
N GLY A 28 -2.54 -4.13 5.94
CA GLY A 28 -1.71 -3.43 4.98
C GLY A 28 -1.54 -4.19 3.67
N ILE A 29 -0.81 -3.54 2.76
CA ILE A 29 -0.60 -4.09 1.41
C ILE A 29 0.17 -5.42 1.46
N ASP A 30 1.21 -5.49 2.29
CA ASP A 30 2.03 -6.69 2.42
C ASP A 30 1.20 -7.88 2.91
N LEU A 31 0.37 -7.67 3.93
CA LEU A 31 -0.51 -8.71 4.43
C LEU A 31 -1.56 -9.11 3.40
N ALA A 32 -2.10 -8.15 2.67
CA ALA A 32 -3.08 -8.45 1.64
C ALA A 32 -2.48 -9.34 0.56
N TYR A 33 -1.23 -9.09 0.18
CA TYR A 33 -0.55 -9.94 -0.77
C TYR A 33 -0.33 -11.35 -0.20
N GLN A 34 0.12 -11.44 1.04
CA GLN A 34 0.33 -12.73 1.69
C GLN A 34 -0.95 -13.55 1.82
N ARG A 35 -2.07 -12.87 1.98
CA ARG A 35 -3.39 -13.52 2.07
C ARG A 35 -4.05 -13.71 0.71
N GLU A 36 -3.33 -13.43 -0.36
CA GLU A 36 -3.81 -13.58 -1.74
C GLU A 36 -5.03 -12.71 -2.05
N LYS A 37 -5.14 -11.58 -1.37
CA LYS A 37 -6.21 -10.60 -1.63
C LYS A 37 -5.88 -9.68 -2.79
N ILE A 38 -4.60 -9.52 -3.09
CA ILE A 38 -4.12 -8.76 -4.24
C ILE A 38 -3.04 -9.58 -4.93
N THR A 39 -2.82 -9.28 -6.21
CA THR A 39 -1.79 -9.96 -7.01
C THR A 39 -0.43 -9.33 -6.77
N TRP A 40 0.62 -10.04 -7.20
CA TRP A 40 1.99 -9.49 -7.16
C TRP A 40 2.07 -8.18 -7.94
N LYS A 41 1.41 -8.12 -9.08
CA LYS A 41 1.42 -6.92 -9.90
C LYS A 41 0.80 -5.74 -9.17
N GLU A 42 -0.32 -5.96 -8.49
CA GLU A 42 -0.96 -4.93 -7.70
C GLU A 42 -0.09 -4.48 -6.54
N HIS A 43 0.56 -5.42 -5.88
CA HIS A 43 1.50 -5.15 -4.80
C HIS A 43 2.63 -4.23 -5.30
N GLU A 44 3.21 -4.55 -6.46
CA GLU A 44 4.27 -3.75 -7.06
C GLU A 44 3.79 -2.35 -7.44
N MET A 45 2.61 -2.25 -8.02
CA MET A 45 2.05 -0.96 -8.41
C MET A 45 1.83 -0.05 -7.22
N LEU A 46 1.34 -0.62 -6.12
CA LEU A 46 1.11 0.16 -4.90
C LEU A 46 2.44 0.59 -4.27
N LEU A 47 3.44 -0.27 -4.28
CA LEU A 47 4.76 0.08 -3.78
C LEU A 47 5.38 1.21 -4.59
N GLU A 48 5.27 1.16 -5.92
CA GLU A 48 5.75 2.22 -6.79
C GLU A 48 5.07 3.55 -6.47
N LEU A 49 3.77 3.51 -6.23
CA LEU A 49 3.02 4.71 -5.89
C LEU A 49 3.55 5.35 -4.61
N ILE A 50 3.84 4.52 -3.61
CA ILE A 50 4.42 5.01 -2.36
C ILE A 50 5.81 5.60 -2.60
N GLU A 51 6.63 4.94 -3.40
CA GLU A 51 7.99 5.40 -3.68
C GLU A 51 8.04 6.74 -4.40
N LYS A 52 6.97 7.08 -5.11
CA LYS A 52 6.88 8.37 -5.83
C LYS A 52 6.41 9.51 -4.94
N MET A 53 6.04 9.24 -3.72
CA MET A 53 5.62 10.28 -2.80
C MET A 53 6.82 11.15 -2.39
N ALA A 54 6.55 12.41 -2.25
CA ALA A 54 7.58 13.37 -1.84
C ALA A 54 7.97 13.19 -0.37
#